data_c49db67b8d52914b4f1f1f5c445538d8
#
_entry.id   c49db67b8d52914b4f1f1f5c445538d8
#
_cell.length_a   1.000
_cell.length_b   1.000
_cell.length_c   1.000
_cell.angle_alpha   90.00
_cell.angle_beta   90.00
_cell.angle_gamma   90.00
#
_symmetry.space_group_name_H-M   'P 1'
#
loop_
_entity.id
_entity.type
_entity.pdbx_description
1 polymer ?
#
loop_
_entity_poly.entity_id
_entity_poly.type
_entity_poly.pdbx_seq_one_letter_code
_entity_poly.pdbx_strand_id
1 'polypeptide(L)'
;LIWYSYTEKINDRFRYPNSALFALKVDAQQFPQIPDRAYRIRGMTLRVPHNATISSTGRITYSGTFNGTFKSAREWTNDPAWVLWDLLTNTRYGLGKQILTAPELDADFAGTFDGVASNLDIYSFYKASQYCNGLVRGEARFSCNTSIQTRPAAYDLVQQLCPVYRALPFCSEGALAISHTPPEDFP
;
A
#
# COMPACT_ATOMS: atom_id res chain seq x y z
N LEU A 1 -22.89 -50.26 -4.84
CA LEU A 1 -22.53 -49.02 -5.58
C LEU A 1 -21.34 -48.40 -4.88
N ILE A 2 -20.21 -48.29 -5.56
CA ILE A 2 -18.98 -47.69 -4.96
C ILE A 2 -18.77 -46.35 -5.64
N TRP A 3 -18.80 -45.26 -4.87
CA TRP A 3 -18.49 -43.93 -5.35
C TRP A 3 -16.96 -43.70 -5.24
N TYR A 4 -16.30 -43.41 -6.37
CA TYR A 4 -14.86 -43.07 -6.39
C TYR A 4 -14.59 -41.59 -6.27
N SER A 5 -15.43 -40.76 -6.87
CA SER A 5 -15.33 -39.31 -6.77
C SER A 5 -16.63 -38.64 -7.20
N TYR A 6 -16.84 -37.44 -6.70
CA TYR A 6 -17.86 -36.49 -7.17
C TYR A 6 -17.17 -35.20 -7.58
N THR A 7 -17.46 -34.74 -8.78
CA THR A 7 -16.93 -33.47 -9.28
C THR A 7 -18.10 -32.60 -9.73
N GLU A 8 -18.30 -31.51 -9.03
CA GLU A 8 -19.20 -30.45 -9.46
C GLU A 8 -18.44 -29.46 -10.34
N LYS A 9 -18.96 -29.27 -11.56
CA LYS A 9 -18.40 -28.28 -12.48
C LYS A 9 -19.27 -27.03 -12.47
N ILE A 10 -18.78 -25.98 -11.82
CA ILE A 10 -19.40 -24.67 -11.82
C ILE A 10 -18.89 -23.90 -13.04
N ASN A 11 -19.79 -23.55 -13.96
CA ASN A 11 -19.45 -22.80 -15.17
C ASN A 11 -19.52 -21.28 -14.99
N ASP A 12 -19.75 -20.81 -13.77
CA ASP A 12 -19.80 -19.40 -13.46
C ASP A 12 -18.42 -18.75 -13.58
N ARG A 13 -18.38 -17.62 -14.25
CA ARG A 13 -17.13 -16.83 -14.40
C ARG A 13 -17.00 -15.88 -13.22
N PHE A 14 -16.48 -16.39 -12.12
CA PHE A 14 -16.18 -15.56 -10.95
C PHE A 14 -15.05 -14.60 -11.27
N ARG A 15 -15.25 -13.34 -10.87
CA ARG A 15 -14.19 -12.32 -10.88
C ARG A 15 -13.80 -12.00 -9.44
N TYR A 16 -12.52 -12.08 -9.17
CA TYR A 16 -11.94 -11.72 -7.88
C TYR A 16 -11.09 -10.46 -8.06
N PRO A 17 -11.71 -9.26 -8.16
CA PRO A 17 -10.97 -8.03 -8.34
C PRO A 17 -10.03 -7.81 -7.15
N ASN A 18 -8.84 -7.30 -7.43
CA ASN A 18 -7.79 -7.05 -6.44
C ASN A 18 -7.31 -8.31 -5.67
N SER A 19 -7.49 -9.49 -6.25
CA SER A 19 -7.03 -10.75 -5.68
C SER A 19 -6.10 -11.46 -6.67
N ALA A 20 -4.99 -11.99 -6.16
CA ALA A 20 -4.13 -12.89 -6.91
C ALA A 20 -4.40 -14.33 -6.45
N LEU A 21 -4.71 -15.21 -7.39
CA LEU A 21 -4.95 -16.62 -7.14
C LEU A 21 -3.75 -17.42 -7.64
N PHE A 22 -3.29 -18.32 -6.82
CA PHE A 22 -2.23 -19.25 -7.17
C PHE A 22 -2.70 -20.69 -7.00
N ALA A 23 -2.55 -21.49 -8.04
CA ALA A 23 -2.86 -22.92 -7.99
C ALA A 23 -1.59 -23.72 -8.31
N LEU A 24 -1.32 -24.75 -7.52
CA LEU A 24 -0.20 -25.66 -7.73
C LEU A 24 -0.73 -27.09 -7.92
N LYS A 25 -0.27 -27.74 -8.98
CA LYS A 25 -0.45 -29.17 -9.19
C LYS A 25 0.88 -29.88 -8.96
N VAL A 26 0.89 -30.80 -8.02
CA VAL A 26 2.09 -31.58 -7.67
C VAL A 26 1.85 -33.05 -8.06
N ASP A 27 2.81 -33.66 -8.72
CA ASP A 27 2.77 -35.09 -9.03
C ASP A 27 3.22 -35.88 -7.80
N ALA A 28 2.30 -36.66 -7.23
CA ALA A 28 2.54 -37.48 -6.04
C ALA A 28 3.55 -38.63 -6.27
N GLN A 29 3.82 -38.98 -7.54
CA GLN A 29 4.86 -39.98 -7.83
C GLN A 29 6.27 -39.40 -7.73
N GLN A 30 6.43 -38.10 -8.03
CA GLN A 30 7.72 -37.42 -7.95
C GLN A 30 7.97 -36.79 -6.58
N PHE A 31 6.91 -36.38 -5.89
CA PHE A 31 6.98 -35.68 -4.60
C PHE A 31 6.11 -36.38 -3.57
N PRO A 32 6.70 -37.22 -2.70
CA PRO A 32 5.96 -37.94 -1.65
C PRO A 32 5.34 -37.02 -0.59
N GLN A 33 5.84 -35.78 -0.51
CA GLN A 33 5.33 -34.72 0.37
C GLN A 33 5.21 -33.42 -0.41
N ILE A 34 4.34 -32.54 0.04
CA ILE A 34 4.24 -31.19 -0.51
C ILE A 34 5.54 -30.44 -0.16
N PRO A 35 6.37 -30.04 -1.16
CA PRO A 35 7.64 -29.39 -0.88
C PRO A 35 7.44 -28.02 -0.23
N ASP A 36 8.34 -27.63 0.67
CA ASP A 36 8.37 -26.27 1.20
C ASP A 36 8.60 -25.26 0.09
N ARG A 37 7.89 -24.14 0.15
CA ARG A 37 7.87 -23.15 -0.92
C ARG A 37 7.90 -21.75 -0.37
N ALA A 38 8.67 -20.91 -1.02
CA ALA A 38 8.66 -19.48 -0.80
C ALA A 38 8.24 -18.76 -2.10
N TYR A 39 7.41 -17.74 -1.96
CA TYR A 39 6.96 -16.94 -3.08
C TYR A 39 7.36 -15.49 -2.89
N ARG A 40 7.98 -14.92 -3.91
CA ARG A 40 8.19 -13.48 -3.97
C ARG A 40 7.00 -12.85 -4.70
N ILE A 41 6.15 -12.17 -3.95
CA ILE A 41 4.96 -11.51 -4.49
C ILE A 41 5.14 -9.99 -4.44
N ARG A 42 4.55 -9.29 -5.42
CA ARG A 42 4.27 -7.87 -5.29
C ARG A 42 2.94 -7.74 -4.56
N GLY A 43 2.94 -6.91 -3.52
CA GLY A 43 1.75 -6.67 -2.72
C GLY A 43 0.71 -5.82 -3.47
N MET A 44 -0.05 -5.06 -2.71
CA MET A 44 -1.12 -4.23 -3.25
C MET A 44 -0.58 -3.10 -4.10
N THR A 45 -1.37 -2.70 -5.11
CA THR A 45 -1.11 -1.49 -5.87
C THR A 45 -1.68 -0.29 -5.13
N LEU A 46 -0.93 0.80 -5.12
CA LEU A 46 -1.25 2.03 -4.42
C LEU A 46 -1.54 3.17 -5.40
N ARG A 47 -2.17 4.22 -4.92
CA ARG A 47 -2.25 5.48 -5.63
C ARG A 47 -0.94 6.22 -5.51
N VAL A 48 -0.45 6.71 -6.62
CA VAL A 48 0.81 7.42 -6.68
C VAL A 48 0.61 8.79 -7.33
N PRO A 49 1.37 9.82 -6.94
CA PRO A 49 1.30 11.14 -7.54
C PRO A 49 1.39 11.11 -9.06
N HIS A 50 0.70 12.03 -9.71
CA HIS A 50 0.70 12.11 -11.17
C HIS A 50 2.09 12.24 -11.78
N ASN A 51 3.01 12.90 -11.09
CA ASN A 51 4.39 13.15 -11.50
C ASN A 51 5.40 12.09 -11.04
N ALA A 52 4.92 10.97 -10.50
CA ALA A 52 5.75 9.86 -10.02
C ALA A 52 6.11 8.89 -11.15
N THR A 53 7.34 8.42 -11.19
CA THR A 53 7.80 7.29 -12.00
C THR A 53 8.33 6.22 -11.08
N ILE A 54 7.84 4.97 -11.24
CA ILE A 54 8.19 3.87 -10.36
C ILE A 54 9.14 2.91 -11.07
N SER A 55 10.24 2.58 -10.42
CA SER A 55 11.20 1.60 -10.91
C SER A 55 10.71 0.16 -10.71
N SER A 56 11.38 -0.81 -11.32
CA SER A 56 11.10 -2.24 -11.11
C SER A 56 11.27 -2.71 -9.66
N THR A 57 12.03 -1.96 -8.86
CA THR A 57 12.24 -2.22 -7.43
C THR A 57 11.20 -1.58 -6.53
N GLY A 58 10.27 -0.80 -7.08
CA GLY A 58 9.23 -0.08 -6.33
C GLY A 58 9.62 1.32 -5.86
N ARG A 59 10.85 1.77 -6.13
CA ARG A 59 11.33 3.11 -5.80
C ARG A 59 10.66 4.15 -6.69
N ILE A 60 10.26 5.27 -6.10
CA ILE A 60 9.65 6.40 -6.80
C ILE A 60 10.68 7.47 -7.14
N THR A 61 10.58 8.03 -8.32
CA THR A 61 11.24 9.28 -8.72
C THR A 61 10.18 10.26 -9.17
N TYR A 62 10.38 11.53 -8.84
CA TYR A 62 9.44 12.60 -9.16
C TYR A 62 10.01 13.54 -10.21
N SER A 63 9.16 14.01 -11.11
CA SER A 63 9.49 14.99 -12.14
C SER A 63 8.53 16.17 -12.09
N GLY A 64 9.06 17.40 -12.18
CA GLY A 64 8.23 18.61 -12.13
C GLY A 64 7.61 18.87 -10.76
N THR A 65 6.63 19.77 -10.73
CA THR A 65 5.93 20.21 -9.52
C THR A 65 4.73 19.32 -9.23
N PHE A 66 4.56 18.90 -8.00
CA PHE A 66 3.37 18.17 -7.55
C PHE A 66 2.21 19.14 -7.34
N ASN A 67 1.07 18.83 -7.93
CA ASN A 67 -0.15 19.65 -7.88
C ASN A 67 -1.24 19.06 -6.97
N GLY A 68 -0.93 18.05 -6.15
CA GLY A 68 -1.89 17.40 -5.27
C GLY A 68 -2.72 16.30 -5.93
N THR A 69 -2.50 15.97 -7.21
CA THR A 69 -3.29 14.95 -7.91
C THR A 69 -2.55 13.62 -8.03
N PHE A 70 -3.32 12.55 -8.19
CA PHE A 70 -2.83 11.19 -8.36
C PHE A 70 -2.98 10.72 -9.81
N LYS A 71 -2.25 9.68 -10.19
CA LYS A 71 -2.49 8.95 -11.43
C LYS A 71 -3.84 8.23 -11.37
N SER A 72 -4.49 8.07 -12.51
CA SER A 72 -5.72 7.28 -12.64
C SER A 72 -5.49 5.78 -12.39
N ALA A 73 -4.33 5.26 -12.78
CA ALA A 73 -3.96 3.88 -12.54
C ALA A 73 -3.22 3.71 -11.22
N ARG A 74 -3.54 2.65 -10.49
CA ARG A 74 -2.78 2.23 -9.30
C ARG A 74 -1.52 1.49 -9.74
N GLU A 75 -0.42 1.75 -9.08
CA GLU A 75 0.87 1.14 -9.37
C GLU A 75 1.46 0.48 -8.10
N TRP A 76 2.28 -0.54 -8.30
CA TRP A 76 2.96 -1.17 -7.17
C TRP A 76 4.18 -0.35 -6.77
N THR A 77 4.24 0.01 -5.50
CA THR A 77 5.40 0.67 -4.88
C THR A 77 5.58 0.15 -3.45
N ASN A 78 6.80 0.23 -2.94
CA ASN A 78 7.14 -0.05 -1.55
C ASN A 78 7.47 1.23 -0.76
N ASP A 79 7.02 2.38 -1.24
CA ASP A 79 7.19 3.65 -0.56
C ASP A 79 6.37 3.71 0.73
N PRO A 80 6.99 3.90 1.91
CA PRO A 80 6.28 3.87 3.18
C PRO A 80 5.28 5.02 3.36
N ALA A 81 5.53 6.20 2.79
CA ALA A 81 4.62 7.34 2.92
C ALA A 81 3.31 7.07 2.16
N TRP A 82 3.38 6.55 0.93
CA TRP A 82 2.17 6.22 0.17
C TRP A 82 1.48 4.95 0.65
N VAL A 83 2.20 4.01 1.26
CA VAL A 83 1.60 2.88 1.99
C VAL A 83 0.76 3.40 3.15
N LEU A 84 1.29 4.33 3.94
CA LEU A 84 0.53 4.93 5.05
C LEU A 84 -0.65 5.76 4.53
N TRP A 85 -0.48 6.54 3.47
CA TRP A 85 -1.58 7.29 2.84
C TRP A 85 -2.73 6.36 2.44
N ASP A 86 -2.42 5.25 1.76
CA ASP A 86 -3.43 4.28 1.34
C ASP A 86 -4.15 3.66 2.56
N LEU A 87 -3.42 3.33 3.62
CA LEU A 87 -4.03 2.83 4.86
C LEU A 87 -4.94 3.86 5.54
N LEU A 88 -4.61 5.15 5.48
CA LEU A 88 -5.41 6.20 6.06
C LEU A 88 -6.66 6.53 5.24
N THR A 89 -6.61 6.37 3.92
CA THR A 89 -7.70 6.76 3.02
C THR A 89 -8.56 5.61 2.53
N ASN A 90 -8.09 4.36 2.63
CA ASN A 90 -8.83 3.21 2.14
C ASN A 90 -9.99 2.85 3.06
N THR A 91 -11.21 2.77 2.52
CA THR A 91 -12.43 2.49 3.28
C THR A 91 -12.69 1.00 3.49
N ARG A 92 -12.04 0.13 2.71
CA ARG A 92 -12.24 -1.32 2.77
C ARG A 92 -11.40 -2.00 3.84
N TYR A 93 -10.11 -1.69 3.91
CA TYR A 93 -9.17 -2.32 4.84
C TYR A 93 -8.40 -1.33 5.72
N GLY A 94 -8.52 -0.05 5.45
CA GLY A 94 -7.85 1.02 6.17
C GLY A 94 -8.78 1.83 7.08
N LEU A 95 -8.37 3.04 7.36
CA LEU A 95 -9.02 3.99 8.26
C LEU A 95 -9.92 5.01 7.54
N GLY A 96 -10.12 4.85 6.23
CA GLY A 96 -10.84 5.83 5.42
C GLY A 96 -12.22 6.21 5.99
N LYS A 97 -12.95 5.24 6.55
CA LYS A 97 -14.26 5.52 7.16
C LYS A 97 -14.23 6.45 8.39
N GLN A 98 -13.08 6.57 9.05
CA GLN A 98 -12.89 7.44 10.19
C GLN A 98 -12.24 8.78 9.83
N ILE A 99 -11.49 8.81 8.75
CA ILE A 99 -10.68 9.98 8.35
C ILE A 99 -11.40 10.81 7.29
N LEU A 100 -12.04 10.17 6.32
CA LEU A 100 -12.74 10.85 5.24
C LEU A 100 -14.02 11.52 5.73
N THR A 101 -14.32 12.68 5.17
CA THR A 101 -15.58 13.38 5.40
C THR A 101 -16.75 12.69 4.70
N ALA A 102 -17.99 13.00 5.07
CA ALA A 102 -19.17 12.40 4.45
C ALA A 102 -19.20 12.59 2.91
N PRO A 103 -18.94 13.78 2.33
CA PRO A 103 -18.87 13.93 0.87
C PRO A 103 -17.76 13.11 0.20
N GLU A 104 -16.63 12.92 0.88
CA GLU A 104 -15.52 12.10 0.37
C GLU A 104 -15.86 10.61 0.41
N LEU A 105 -16.61 10.17 1.43
CA LEU A 105 -17.12 8.80 1.52
C LEU A 105 -18.17 8.51 0.45
N ASP A 106 -19.05 9.46 0.16
CA ASP A 106 -20.06 9.34 -0.90
C ASP A 106 -19.43 9.27 -2.29
N ALA A 107 -18.28 9.93 -2.49
CA ALA A 107 -17.50 9.85 -3.72
C ALA A 107 -16.73 8.52 -3.87
N ASP A 108 -16.63 7.72 -2.80
CA ASP A 108 -15.91 6.45 -2.79
C ASP A 108 -16.77 5.29 -3.29
N PHE A 109 -17.10 5.30 -4.56
CA PHE A 109 -17.97 4.30 -5.18
C PHE A 109 -17.39 2.88 -5.26
N ALA A 110 -16.10 2.70 -5.08
CA ALA A 110 -15.41 1.41 -5.27
C ALA A 110 -14.67 0.90 -4.02
N GLY A 111 -14.87 1.52 -2.86
CA GLY A 111 -14.13 1.18 -1.63
C GLY A 111 -12.69 1.70 -1.64
N THR A 112 -12.38 2.63 -2.54
CA THR A 112 -11.08 3.30 -2.62
C THR A 112 -11.29 4.75 -3.01
N PHE A 113 -11.26 5.63 -2.02
CA PHE A 113 -11.38 7.07 -2.24
C PHE A 113 -10.30 7.57 -3.20
N ASP A 114 -10.74 8.24 -4.28
CA ASP A 114 -9.90 8.67 -5.38
C ASP A 114 -9.52 10.17 -5.32
N GLY A 115 -9.98 10.90 -4.32
CA GLY A 115 -9.70 12.30 -4.10
C GLY A 115 -8.51 12.59 -3.19
N VAL A 116 -8.35 13.86 -2.84
CA VAL A 116 -7.47 14.34 -1.78
C VAL A 116 -8.30 14.43 -0.51
N ALA A 117 -7.90 13.69 0.53
CA ALA A 117 -8.58 13.72 1.80
C ALA A 117 -8.34 15.08 2.49
N SER A 118 -9.42 15.80 2.83
CA SER A 118 -9.32 17.14 3.43
C SER A 118 -8.69 17.12 4.82
N ASN A 119 -8.83 16.02 5.54
CA ASN A 119 -8.27 15.81 6.87
C ASN A 119 -6.81 15.30 6.86
N LEU A 120 -6.16 15.24 5.69
CA LEU A 120 -4.77 14.82 5.51
C LEU A 120 -3.98 15.85 4.69
N ASP A 121 -2.80 16.23 5.17
CA ASP A 121 -1.90 17.10 4.41
C ASP A 121 -1.07 16.29 3.40
N ILE A 122 -1.56 16.18 2.17
CA ILE A 122 -0.91 15.44 1.09
C ILE A 122 0.52 15.90 0.78
N TYR A 123 0.83 17.18 1.00
CA TYR A 123 2.14 17.73 0.71
C TYR A 123 3.19 17.26 1.73
N SER A 124 2.80 17.04 2.98
CA SER A 124 3.68 16.43 3.97
C SER A 124 4.03 14.99 3.62
N PHE A 125 3.05 14.20 3.15
CA PHE A 125 3.28 12.84 2.65
C PHE A 125 4.19 12.83 1.41
N TYR A 126 3.99 13.79 0.50
CA TYR A 126 4.84 13.91 -0.69
C TYR A 126 6.30 14.21 -0.32
N LYS A 127 6.55 15.14 0.62
CA LYS A 127 7.90 15.42 1.14
C LYS A 127 8.51 14.20 1.83
N ALA A 128 7.74 13.50 2.64
CA ALA A 128 8.19 12.28 3.30
C ALA A 128 8.57 11.20 2.27
N SER A 129 7.78 11.04 1.21
CA SER A 129 8.09 10.13 0.12
C SER A 129 9.37 10.51 -0.63
N GLN A 130 9.57 11.79 -0.93
CA GLN A 130 10.83 12.26 -1.54
C GLN A 130 12.04 11.89 -0.66
N TYR A 131 11.92 12.06 0.65
CA TYR A 131 12.96 11.68 1.59
C TYR A 131 13.22 10.18 1.60
N CYS A 132 12.17 9.36 1.62
CA CYS A 132 12.27 7.89 1.61
C CYS A 132 12.94 7.37 0.35
N ASN A 133 12.63 7.97 -0.80
CA ASN A 133 13.15 7.57 -2.11
C ASN A 133 14.53 8.18 -2.46
N GLY A 134 15.07 9.03 -1.60
CA GLY A 134 16.44 9.49 -1.71
C GLY A 134 17.42 8.31 -1.72
N LEU A 135 18.44 8.37 -2.57
CA LEU A 135 19.39 7.27 -2.71
C LEU A 135 20.42 7.29 -1.57
N VAL A 136 20.61 6.12 -0.97
CA VAL A 136 21.70 5.84 -0.03
C VAL A 136 22.43 4.60 -0.54
N ARG A 137 23.67 4.75 -0.94
CA ARG A 137 24.48 3.67 -1.52
C ARG A 137 23.81 2.96 -2.71
N GLY A 138 23.02 3.70 -3.50
CA GLY A 138 22.36 3.18 -4.70
C GLY A 138 20.96 2.59 -4.46
N GLU A 139 20.49 2.52 -3.22
CA GLU A 139 19.16 2.01 -2.86
C GLU A 139 18.27 3.12 -2.28
N ALA A 140 16.95 2.91 -2.29
CA ALA A 140 16.03 3.80 -1.61
C ALA A 140 16.34 3.83 -0.10
N ARG A 141 16.31 5.02 0.50
CA ARG A 141 16.62 5.20 1.92
C ARG A 141 15.74 4.38 2.84
N PHE A 142 14.44 4.34 2.54
CA PHE A 142 13.46 3.55 3.26
C PHE A 142 12.50 2.87 2.29
N SER A 143 12.12 1.65 2.61
CA SER A 143 11.08 0.90 1.91
C SER A 143 10.21 0.15 2.91
N CYS A 144 8.94 -0.04 2.57
CA CYS A 144 7.97 -0.76 3.39
C CYS A 144 7.54 -2.03 2.67
N ASN A 145 7.91 -3.17 3.24
CA ASN A 145 7.48 -4.49 2.78
C ASN A 145 6.93 -5.25 3.99
N THR A 146 5.65 -5.08 4.28
CA THR A 146 5.00 -5.66 5.45
C THR A 146 3.74 -6.41 5.08
N SER A 147 3.33 -7.33 5.95
CA SER A 147 2.05 -8.03 5.89
C SER A 147 1.33 -7.83 7.21
N ILE A 148 0.15 -7.19 7.16
CA ILE A 148 -0.68 -6.97 8.33
C ILE A 148 -1.69 -8.11 8.39
N GLN A 149 -1.47 -9.06 9.29
CA GLN A 149 -2.31 -10.27 9.43
C GLN A 149 -3.34 -10.14 10.55
N THR A 150 -3.10 -9.27 11.51
CA THR A 150 -4.02 -8.99 12.62
C THR A 150 -4.67 -7.63 12.41
N ARG A 151 -5.79 -7.39 13.06
CA ARG A 151 -6.46 -6.08 13.07
C ARG A 151 -6.03 -5.28 14.31
N PRO A 152 -4.87 -4.61 14.30
CA PRO A 152 -4.43 -3.78 15.42
C PRO A 152 -5.34 -2.55 15.54
N ALA A 153 -5.27 -1.88 16.69
CA ALA A 153 -5.87 -0.56 16.80
C ALA A 153 -5.23 0.40 15.77
N ALA A 154 -6.03 1.27 15.21
CA ALA A 154 -5.61 2.20 14.17
C ALA A 154 -4.39 3.05 14.58
N TYR A 155 -4.41 3.54 15.79
CA TYR A 155 -3.34 4.33 16.37
C TYR A 155 -2.03 3.53 16.47
N ASP A 156 -2.10 2.28 16.92
CA ASP A 156 -0.95 1.40 17.06
C ASP A 156 -0.29 1.11 15.70
N LEU A 157 -1.10 0.96 14.64
CA LEU A 157 -0.59 0.75 13.30
C LEU A 157 0.19 1.97 12.77
N VAL A 158 -0.37 3.17 12.97
CA VAL A 158 0.32 4.42 12.58
C VAL A 158 1.62 4.58 13.38
N GLN A 159 1.56 4.31 14.69
CA GLN A 159 2.73 4.37 15.58
C GLN A 159 3.82 3.33 15.22
N GLN A 160 3.46 2.20 14.64
CA GLN A 160 4.41 1.20 14.16
C GLN A 160 5.03 1.54 12.81
N LEU A 161 4.25 2.16 11.91
CA LEU A 161 4.71 2.47 10.55
C LEU A 161 5.56 3.75 10.48
N CYS A 162 5.18 4.79 11.19
CA CYS A 162 5.86 6.08 11.12
C CYS A 162 7.35 6.02 11.50
N PRO A 163 7.77 5.34 12.58
CA PRO A 163 9.17 5.25 12.95
C PRO A 163 10.06 4.56 11.91
N VAL A 164 9.49 3.67 11.07
CA VAL A 164 10.24 2.95 10.03
C VAL A 164 10.97 3.91 9.09
N TYR A 165 10.39 5.06 8.81
CA TYR A 165 10.99 6.07 7.95
C TYR A 165 11.20 7.42 8.65
N ARG A 166 11.37 7.40 9.98
CA ARG A 166 11.63 8.57 10.84
C ARG A 166 10.54 9.63 10.75
N ALA A 167 9.31 9.22 10.56
CA ALA A 167 8.17 10.12 10.51
C ALA A 167 7.53 10.25 11.89
N LEU A 168 7.01 11.44 12.16
CA LEU A 168 6.19 11.76 13.32
C LEU A 168 4.83 12.27 12.82
N PRO A 169 3.73 11.57 13.10
CA PRO A 169 2.41 12.07 12.78
C PRO A 169 2.03 13.17 13.77
N PHE A 170 1.49 14.27 13.27
CA PHE A 170 0.96 15.37 14.09
C PHE A 170 -0.28 15.97 13.44
N CYS A 171 -1.10 16.63 14.23
CA CYS A 171 -2.27 17.35 13.74
C CYS A 171 -1.95 18.84 13.64
N SER A 172 -2.21 19.42 12.47
CA SER A 172 -2.09 20.86 12.23
C SER A 172 -3.32 21.34 11.47
N GLU A 173 -3.93 22.42 11.94
CA GLU A 173 -5.10 23.05 11.30
C GLU A 173 -6.26 22.08 10.99
N GLY A 174 -6.42 21.05 11.84
CA GLY A 174 -7.46 20.03 11.67
C GLY A 174 -7.09 18.89 10.71
N ALA A 175 -5.92 18.93 10.07
CA ALA A 175 -5.43 17.87 9.21
C ALA A 175 -4.30 17.09 9.88
N LEU A 176 -4.23 15.79 9.60
CA LEU A 176 -3.11 14.94 9.97
C LEU A 176 -1.97 15.16 8.96
N ALA A 177 -0.84 15.58 9.45
CA ALA A 177 0.38 15.79 8.70
C ALA A 177 1.50 14.86 9.21
N ILE A 178 2.53 14.68 8.39
CA ILE A 178 3.72 13.92 8.74
C ILE A 178 4.93 14.87 8.75
N SER A 179 5.61 14.95 9.87
CA SER A 179 6.94 15.54 9.94
C SER A 179 7.99 14.45 9.89
N HIS A 180 9.08 14.68 9.19
CA HIS A 180 10.28 13.85 9.28
C HIS A 180 11.46 14.74 9.62
N THR A 181 12.32 14.22 10.49
CA THR A 181 13.56 14.91 10.83
C THR A 181 14.65 14.37 9.90
N PRO A 182 15.12 15.14 8.91
CA PRO A 182 16.30 14.76 8.15
C PRO A 182 17.47 14.63 9.12
N PRO A 183 18.44 13.74 8.88
CA PRO A 183 19.68 13.80 9.62
C PRO A 183 20.27 15.21 9.43
N GLU A 184 20.65 15.85 10.50
CA GLU A 184 21.48 17.06 10.40
C GLU A 184 22.72 16.66 9.60
N ASP A 185 23.02 17.41 8.55
CA ASP A 185 24.31 17.30 7.89
C ASP A 185 25.36 17.76 8.91
N PHE A 186 25.96 16.79 9.58
CA PHE A 186 27.18 17.08 10.37
C PHE A 186 28.27 17.54 9.40
N PRO A 187 28.87 18.70 9.62
CA PRO A 187 29.91 19.23 8.76
C PRO A 187 31.13 18.31 8.69
#